data_c969b852656321682648bb4fa590f9a4
#
_entry.id   c969b852656321682648bb4fa590f9a4
#
_cell.length_a   1.000
_cell.length_b   1.000
_cell.length_c   1.000
_cell.angle_alpha   90.00
_cell.angle_beta   90.00
_cell.angle_gamma   90.00
#
_symmetry.space_group_name_H-M   'P 1'
#
loop_
_entity.id
_entity.type
_entity.pdbx_description
1 polymer ?
#
loop_
_entity_poly.entity_id
_entity_poly.type
_entity_poly.pdbx_seq_one_letter_code
_entity_poly.pdbx_strand_id
1 'polypeptide(L)'
;MDVSGGLSRVLQLASKYELLKDYDAERAPIQNALAAIEGAILLIDQIRCKIDQAYDITFAAKDSKDRSARARLAESYDDLRQMILDLVTSPVNEHCPLVGKERRNIDLQIGERTCYSIIPMYLDTPDRGLSLSVPRNAFRDDGDIHMTLEELDRYLIKTDRIASNYRRDAEFLIARLQMKG
;
A
#
# COMPACT_ATOMS: atom_id res chain seq x y z
N MET A 1 3.07 -41.49 -48.12
CA MET A 1 2.23 -40.70 -47.23
C MET A 1 3.07 -40.31 -46.03
N ASP A 2 3.35 -39.03 -45.91
CA ASP A 2 4.31 -38.51 -44.91
C ASP A 2 3.57 -38.33 -43.57
N VAL A 3 3.63 -39.36 -42.71
CA VAL A 3 3.00 -39.37 -41.40
C VAL A 3 3.75 -38.49 -40.37
N SER A 4 5.06 -38.22 -40.66
CA SER A 4 5.92 -37.46 -39.77
C SER A 4 5.58 -35.95 -39.72
N GLY A 5 5.15 -35.39 -40.84
CA GLY A 5 4.75 -33.99 -40.94
C GLY A 5 3.43 -33.65 -40.21
N GLY A 6 2.55 -34.63 -40.11
CA GLY A 6 1.27 -34.50 -39.37
C GLY A 6 1.47 -34.46 -37.85
N LEU A 7 2.33 -35.32 -37.33
CA LEU A 7 2.60 -35.43 -35.89
C LEU A 7 3.34 -34.16 -35.37
N SER A 8 4.30 -33.64 -36.14
CA SER A 8 5.01 -32.38 -35.79
C SER A 8 4.07 -31.18 -35.68
N ARG A 9 3.08 -31.07 -36.59
CA ARG A 9 2.07 -29.99 -36.54
C ARG A 9 1.15 -30.11 -35.35
N VAL A 10 0.71 -31.34 -35.02
CA VAL A 10 -0.15 -31.58 -33.84
C VAL A 10 0.60 -31.24 -32.55
N LEU A 11 1.88 -31.62 -32.42
CA LEU A 11 2.71 -31.30 -31.26
C LEU A 11 2.97 -29.77 -31.14
N GLN A 12 3.19 -29.06 -32.27
CA GLN A 12 3.32 -27.62 -32.25
C GLN A 12 2.02 -26.90 -31.86
N LEU A 13 0.85 -27.39 -32.31
CA LEU A 13 -0.44 -26.86 -31.92
C LEU A 13 -0.75 -27.14 -30.47
N ALA A 14 -0.46 -28.32 -29.97
CA ALA A 14 -0.63 -28.69 -28.54
C ALA A 14 0.26 -27.83 -27.63
N SER A 15 1.54 -27.66 -27.98
CA SER A 15 2.46 -26.77 -27.25
C SER A 15 1.99 -25.32 -27.25
N LYS A 16 1.49 -24.83 -28.40
CA LYS A 16 0.93 -23.46 -28.48
C LYS A 16 -0.35 -23.31 -27.68
N TYR A 17 -1.19 -24.36 -27.63
CA TYR A 17 -2.43 -24.37 -26.84
C TYR A 17 -2.14 -24.43 -25.33
N GLU A 18 -1.14 -25.21 -24.89
CA GLU A 18 -0.68 -25.21 -23.50
C GLU A 18 -0.10 -23.87 -23.08
N LEU A 19 0.73 -23.22 -23.93
CA LEU A 19 1.25 -21.89 -23.67
C LEU A 19 0.15 -20.83 -23.56
N LEU A 20 -0.90 -20.90 -24.37
CA LEU A 20 -2.06 -20.00 -24.28
C LEU A 20 -2.89 -20.26 -23.03
N LYS A 21 -3.04 -21.53 -22.62
CA LYS A 21 -3.78 -21.93 -21.43
C LYS A 21 -3.05 -21.49 -20.15
N ASP A 22 -1.73 -21.59 -20.10
CA ASP A 22 -0.89 -21.07 -19.03
C ASP A 22 -0.96 -19.54 -18.95
N TYR A 23 -1.01 -18.86 -20.10
CA TYR A 23 -1.15 -17.41 -20.16
C TYR A 23 -2.49 -16.93 -19.57
N ASP A 24 -3.60 -17.56 -19.93
CA ASP A 24 -4.92 -17.22 -19.38
C ASP A 24 -4.99 -17.54 -17.87
N ALA A 25 -4.33 -18.60 -17.43
CA ALA A 25 -4.27 -18.98 -16.01
C ALA A 25 -3.47 -17.96 -15.17
N GLU A 26 -2.40 -17.37 -15.70
CA GLU A 26 -1.61 -16.34 -15.03
C GLU A 26 -2.29 -14.95 -15.04
N ARG A 27 -3.07 -14.64 -16.08
CA ARG A 27 -3.63 -13.31 -16.32
C ARG A 27 -4.58 -12.83 -15.23
N ALA A 28 -5.56 -13.65 -14.86
CA ALA A 28 -6.54 -13.28 -13.85
C ALA A 28 -5.93 -13.06 -12.46
N PRO A 29 -5.02 -13.93 -11.95
CA PRO A 29 -4.30 -13.65 -10.71
C PRO A 29 -3.49 -12.35 -10.73
N ILE A 30 -2.80 -12.04 -11.83
CA ILE A 30 -2.05 -10.80 -11.97
C ILE A 30 -2.98 -9.58 -11.96
N GLN A 31 -4.10 -9.63 -12.65
CA GLN A 31 -5.10 -8.55 -12.65
C GLN A 31 -5.68 -8.32 -11.24
N ASN A 32 -5.97 -9.38 -10.50
CA ASN A 32 -6.43 -9.28 -9.11
C ASN A 32 -5.36 -8.67 -8.19
N ALA A 33 -4.10 -9.02 -8.39
CA ALA A 33 -2.99 -8.44 -7.65
C ALA A 33 -2.81 -6.95 -7.96
N LEU A 34 -2.92 -6.55 -9.24
CA LEU A 34 -2.88 -5.15 -9.63
C LEU A 34 -4.02 -4.34 -9.01
N ALA A 35 -5.25 -4.89 -8.98
CA ALA A 35 -6.38 -4.25 -8.31
C ALA A 35 -6.15 -4.09 -6.80
N ALA A 36 -5.54 -5.09 -6.14
CA ALA A 36 -5.19 -5.00 -4.73
C ALA A 36 -4.09 -3.94 -4.47
N ILE A 37 -3.09 -3.84 -5.36
CA ILE A 37 -2.06 -2.80 -5.30
C ILE A 37 -2.69 -1.41 -5.48
N GLU A 38 -3.56 -1.24 -6.46
CA GLU A 38 -4.26 0.02 -6.70
C GLU A 38 -5.05 0.46 -5.46
N GLY A 39 -5.84 -0.43 -4.87
CA GLY A 39 -6.56 -0.16 -3.62
C GLY A 39 -5.63 0.23 -2.46
N ALA A 40 -4.48 -0.44 -2.34
CA ALA A 40 -3.47 -0.11 -1.33
C ALA A 40 -2.85 1.27 -1.56
N ILE A 41 -2.52 1.64 -2.79
CA ILE A 41 -1.97 2.96 -3.13
C ILE A 41 -2.99 4.07 -2.85
N LEU A 42 -4.26 3.87 -3.25
CA LEU A 42 -5.33 4.84 -2.98
C LEU A 42 -5.49 5.09 -1.47
N LEU A 43 -5.45 4.04 -0.65
CA LEU A 43 -5.50 4.20 0.81
C LEU A 43 -4.29 4.98 1.34
N ILE A 44 -3.09 4.67 0.84
CA ILE A 44 -1.85 5.38 1.25
C ILE A 44 -1.94 6.87 0.89
N ASP A 45 -2.47 7.21 -0.29
CA ASP A 45 -2.64 8.60 -0.72
C ASP A 45 -3.66 9.35 0.16
N GLN A 46 -4.76 8.69 0.58
CA GLN A 46 -5.71 9.25 1.54
C GLN A 46 -5.05 9.51 2.91
N ILE A 47 -4.26 8.55 3.41
CA ILE A 47 -3.51 8.69 4.65
C ILE A 47 -2.53 9.86 4.55
N ARG A 48 -1.78 9.97 3.47
CA ARG A 48 -0.84 11.08 3.24
C ARG A 48 -1.53 12.44 3.30
N CYS A 49 -2.67 12.58 2.63
CA CYS A 49 -3.44 13.81 2.67
C CYS A 49 -3.82 14.21 4.12
N LYS A 50 -4.11 13.23 4.98
CA LYS A 50 -4.39 13.49 6.40
C LYS A 50 -3.14 13.82 7.21
N ILE A 51 -2.00 13.23 6.87
CA ILE A 51 -0.72 13.54 7.51
C ILE A 51 -0.28 14.96 7.15
N ASP A 52 -0.42 15.38 5.89
CA ASP A 52 -0.10 16.74 5.46
C ASP A 52 -0.95 17.75 6.25
N GLN A 53 -2.26 17.50 6.42
CA GLN A 53 -3.13 18.32 7.26
C GLN A 53 -2.68 18.35 8.73
N ALA A 54 -2.29 17.19 9.28
CA ALA A 54 -1.78 17.10 10.65
C ALA A 54 -0.46 17.86 10.81
N TYR A 55 0.38 17.86 9.77
CA TYR A 55 1.62 18.63 9.73
C TYR A 55 1.36 20.12 9.79
N ASP A 56 0.42 20.63 8.95
CA ASP A 56 0.03 22.03 8.93
C ASP A 56 -0.51 22.50 10.29
N ILE A 57 -1.35 21.68 10.93
CA ILE A 57 -1.89 21.97 12.27
C ILE A 57 -0.77 22.02 13.32
N THR A 58 0.14 21.06 13.28
CA THR A 58 1.25 20.97 14.24
C THR A 58 2.21 22.15 14.04
N PHE A 59 2.42 22.56 12.80
CA PHE A 59 3.23 23.73 12.48
C PHE A 59 2.57 25.04 12.95
N ALA A 60 1.24 25.18 12.76
CA ALA A 60 0.49 26.29 13.30
C ALA A 60 0.54 26.36 14.84
N ALA A 61 0.55 25.19 15.52
CA ALA A 61 0.72 25.12 16.97
C ALA A 61 2.12 25.63 17.40
N LYS A 62 3.16 25.33 16.62
CA LYS A 62 4.53 25.81 16.88
C LYS A 62 4.61 27.34 16.83
N ASP A 63 3.93 27.95 15.85
CA ASP A 63 3.94 29.39 15.66
C ASP A 63 3.05 30.16 16.65
N SER A 64 2.08 29.48 17.28
CA SER A 64 1.16 30.07 18.24
C SER A 64 1.83 30.26 19.60
N LYS A 65 1.68 31.44 20.22
CA LYS A 65 2.07 31.70 21.60
C LYS A 65 0.92 31.56 22.61
N ASP A 66 -0.31 31.42 22.11
CA ASP A 66 -1.50 31.30 22.94
C ASP A 66 -1.74 29.82 23.29
N ARG A 67 -1.76 29.52 24.59
CA ARG A 67 -2.02 28.18 25.11
C ARG A 67 -3.40 27.62 24.73
N SER A 68 -4.42 28.49 24.67
CA SER A 68 -5.76 28.11 24.31
C SER A 68 -5.85 27.75 22.83
N ALA A 69 -5.13 28.49 21.96
CA ALA A 69 -5.03 28.16 20.54
C ALA A 69 -4.27 26.84 20.34
N ARG A 70 -3.16 26.61 21.04
CA ARG A 70 -2.40 25.35 20.98
C ARG A 70 -3.27 24.15 21.40
N ALA A 71 -4.06 24.29 22.45
CA ALA A 71 -4.95 23.22 22.90
C ALA A 71 -6.00 22.84 21.83
N ARG A 72 -6.63 23.82 21.17
CA ARG A 72 -7.57 23.56 20.06
C ARG A 72 -6.88 22.92 18.85
N LEU A 73 -5.66 23.33 18.54
CA LEU A 73 -4.88 22.70 17.46
C LEU A 73 -4.50 21.25 17.81
N ALA A 74 -4.22 20.96 19.09
CA ALA A 74 -3.97 19.61 19.55
C ALA A 74 -5.22 18.71 19.42
N GLU A 75 -6.41 19.24 19.72
CA GLU A 75 -7.67 18.54 19.48
C GLU A 75 -7.86 18.24 17.99
N SER A 76 -7.68 19.23 17.12
CA SER A 76 -7.77 19.04 15.66
C SER A 76 -6.75 18.03 15.11
N TYR A 77 -5.53 18.02 15.67
CA TYR A 77 -4.53 17.00 15.35
C TYR A 77 -4.98 15.59 15.77
N ASP A 78 -5.54 15.46 16.97
CA ASP A 78 -6.01 14.15 17.47
C ASP A 78 -7.19 13.61 16.65
N ASP A 79 -8.09 14.48 16.18
CA ASP A 79 -9.15 14.13 15.24
C ASP A 79 -8.59 13.56 13.94
N LEU A 80 -7.56 14.19 13.35
CA LEU A 80 -6.90 13.68 12.14
C LEU A 80 -6.18 12.36 12.39
N ARG A 81 -5.51 12.22 13.54
CA ARG A 81 -4.89 10.97 13.96
C ARG A 81 -5.91 9.84 14.04
N GLN A 82 -7.07 10.11 14.62
CA GLN A 82 -8.15 9.13 14.69
C GLN A 82 -8.71 8.80 13.31
N MET A 83 -8.91 9.81 12.43
CA MET A 83 -9.33 9.57 11.05
C MET A 83 -8.35 8.68 10.28
N ILE A 84 -7.04 8.82 10.49
CA ILE A 84 -6.02 7.95 9.88
C ILE A 84 -6.19 6.51 10.38
N LEU A 85 -6.41 6.33 11.68
CA LEU A 85 -6.65 5.02 12.27
C LEU A 85 -7.91 4.37 11.68
N ASP A 86 -8.98 5.15 11.57
CA ASP A 86 -10.26 4.70 11.02
C ASP A 86 -10.14 4.31 9.54
N LEU A 87 -9.35 5.04 8.75
CA LEU A 87 -9.05 4.67 7.36
C LEU A 87 -8.40 3.29 7.26
N VAL A 88 -7.43 3.00 8.11
CA VAL A 88 -6.70 1.72 8.11
C VAL A 88 -7.59 0.57 8.60
N THR A 89 -8.44 0.83 9.59
CA THR A 89 -9.30 -0.19 10.22
C THR A 89 -10.69 -0.30 9.60
N SER A 90 -11.00 0.56 8.62
CA SER A 90 -12.31 0.62 7.95
C SER A 90 -12.72 -0.72 7.35
N PRO A 91 -14.01 -1.12 7.49
CA PRO A 91 -14.55 -2.31 6.84
C PRO A 91 -14.36 -2.34 5.33
N VAL A 92 -14.33 -1.17 4.67
CA VAL A 92 -14.07 -1.06 3.23
C VAL A 92 -12.69 -1.59 2.87
N ASN A 93 -11.70 -1.38 3.76
CA ASN A 93 -10.32 -1.82 3.58
C ASN A 93 -10.04 -3.18 4.25
N GLU A 94 -10.99 -3.72 5.03
CA GLU A 94 -10.82 -4.96 5.79
C GLU A 94 -10.42 -6.13 4.90
N HIS A 95 -10.99 -6.21 3.71
CA HIS A 95 -10.73 -7.28 2.75
C HIS A 95 -9.58 -6.99 1.79
N CYS A 96 -8.94 -5.82 1.87
CA CYS A 96 -7.75 -5.55 1.06
C CYS A 96 -6.55 -6.37 1.61
N PRO A 97 -6.03 -7.35 0.87
CA PRO A 97 -5.01 -8.26 1.39
C PRO A 97 -3.68 -7.56 1.71
N LEU A 98 -3.44 -6.36 1.17
CA LEU A 98 -2.18 -5.65 1.34
C LEU A 98 -2.17 -4.66 2.50
N VAL A 99 -3.33 -4.12 2.90
CA VAL A 99 -3.41 -3.04 3.90
C VAL A 99 -4.52 -3.23 4.93
N GLY A 100 -5.49 -4.11 4.68
CA GLY A 100 -6.64 -4.35 5.52
C GLY A 100 -6.33 -5.13 6.80
N LYS A 101 -7.37 -5.51 7.53
CA LYS A 101 -7.26 -6.26 8.77
C LYS A 101 -6.81 -7.71 8.53
N GLU A 102 -7.26 -8.31 7.43
CA GLU A 102 -6.93 -9.67 7.01
C GLU A 102 -5.72 -9.71 6.06
N ARG A 103 -4.65 -9.02 6.44
CA ARG A 103 -3.44 -8.92 5.61
C ARG A 103 -2.80 -10.27 5.36
N ARG A 104 -2.47 -10.50 4.09
CA ARG A 104 -1.74 -11.69 3.63
C ARG A 104 -0.88 -11.37 2.42
N ASN A 105 0.15 -12.17 2.21
CA ASN A 105 0.90 -12.12 0.96
C ASN A 105 -0.03 -12.46 -0.22
N ILE A 106 0.23 -11.80 -1.34
CA ILE A 106 -0.34 -12.20 -2.63
C ILE A 106 0.76 -12.95 -3.36
N ASP A 107 0.62 -14.27 -3.42
CA ASP A 107 1.58 -15.15 -4.10
C ASP A 107 1.08 -15.45 -5.51
N LEU A 108 1.89 -15.12 -6.51
CA LEU A 108 1.59 -15.27 -7.92
C LEU A 108 2.54 -16.28 -8.55
N GLN A 109 2.01 -17.29 -9.20
CA GLN A 109 2.80 -18.18 -10.04
C GLN A 109 3.03 -17.48 -11.38
N ILE A 110 4.26 -17.07 -11.67
CA ILE A 110 4.66 -16.32 -12.88
C ILE A 110 5.55 -17.14 -13.80
N GLY A 111 5.29 -18.42 -13.92
CA GLY A 111 6.03 -19.39 -14.69
C GLY A 111 6.02 -20.75 -14.02
N GLU A 112 6.53 -21.77 -14.67
CA GLU A 112 6.47 -23.16 -14.17
C GLU A 112 7.05 -23.34 -12.76
N ARG A 113 8.12 -22.58 -12.42
CA ARG A 113 8.85 -22.72 -11.15
C ARG A 113 9.10 -21.40 -10.42
N THR A 114 8.47 -20.31 -10.87
CA THR A 114 8.73 -18.97 -10.32
C THR A 114 7.50 -18.45 -9.63
N CYS A 115 7.60 -18.19 -8.33
CA CYS A 115 6.59 -17.53 -7.53
C CYS A 115 7.04 -16.09 -7.24
N TYR A 116 6.12 -15.14 -7.38
CA TYR A 116 6.32 -13.74 -7.01
C TYR A 116 5.37 -13.38 -5.89
N SER A 117 5.91 -12.84 -4.79
CA SER A 117 5.12 -12.52 -3.60
C SER A 117 5.09 -11.02 -3.36
N ILE A 118 3.88 -10.46 -3.27
CA ILE A 118 3.64 -9.09 -2.84
C ILE A 118 3.36 -9.10 -1.35
N ILE A 119 4.18 -8.36 -0.60
CA ILE A 119 4.14 -8.38 0.87
C ILE A 119 3.20 -7.29 1.38
N PRO A 120 2.27 -7.60 2.31
CA PRO A 120 1.39 -6.62 2.91
C PRO A 120 2.14 -5.64 3.79
N MET A 121 1.58 -4.45 3.94
CA MET A 121 2.13 -3.40 4.77
C MET A 121 1.33 -3.19 6.05
N TYR A 122 2.05 -2.98 7.14
CA TYR A 122 1.49 -2.74 8.46
C TYR A 122 1.47 -1.24 8.72
N LEU A 123 0.29 -0.63 8.65
CA LEU A 123 0.08 0.80 8.90
C LEU A 123 -0.46 1.08 10.31
N ASP A 124 -0.90 0.05 11.04
CA ASP A 124 -1.68 0.15 12.27
C ASP A 124 -0.99 -0.42 13.51
N THR A 125 0.22 -0.96 13.41
CA THR A 125 0.88 -1.60 14.55
C THR A 125 2.01 -0.73 15.10
N PRO A 126 2.07 -0.47 16.42
CA PRO A 126 3.13 0.31 17.06
C PRO A 126 4.53 -0.26 16.81
N ASP A 127 4.67 -1.58 16.80
CA ASP A 127 5.96 -2.28 16.68
C ASP A 127 6.48 -2.37 15.24
N ARG A 128 5.60 -2.39 14.25
CA ARG A 128 5.95 -2.54 12.83
C ARG A 128 5.38 -1.43 11.95
N GLY A 129 4.39 -0.73 12.47
CA GLY A 129 3.58 0.22 11.74
C GLY A 129 3.96 1.66 11.97
N LEU A 130 2.99 2.45 11.68
CA LEU A 130 2.96 3.87 11.77
C LEU A 130 1.94 4.18 12.86
N SER A 131 2.42 4.44 14.06
CA SER A 131 1.58 4.90 15.17
C SER A 131 1.88 6.37 15.39
N LEU A 132 0.92 7.23 15.10
CA LEU A 132 0.97 8.63 15.52
C LEU A 132 0.58 8.70 16.99
N SER A 133 1.41 9.36 17.80
CA SER A 133 1.14 9.55 19.21
C SER A 133 0.00 10.55 19.43
N VAL A 134 -0.73 10.39 20.54
CA VAL A 134 -1.65 11.40 21.04
C VAL A 134 -0.88 12.68 21.34
N PRO A 135 -1.43 13.89 21.05
CA PRO A 135 -0.73 15.15 21.29
C PRO A 135 -0.43 15.31 22.79
N ARG A 136 0.87 15.31 23.12
CA ARG A 136 1.32 15.40 24.51
C ARG A 136 0.98 16.77 25.08
N ASN A 137 0.49 16.78 26.31
CA ASN A 137 0.19 18.01 27.04
C ASN A 137 -0.59 19.06 26.24
N ALA A 138 -1.42 18.64 25.26
CA ALA A 138 -2.17 19.53 24.37
C ALA A 138 -1.25 20.58 23.69
N PHE A 139 -0.08 20.16 23.20
CA PHE A 139 0.93 21.02 22.56
C PHE A 139 1.40 22.20 23.41
N ARG A 140 1.38 22.01 24.74
CA ARG A 140 1.79 23.09 25.67
C ARG A 140 3.22 23.50 25.51
N ASP A 141 4.11 22.54 25.29
CA ASP A 141 5.54 22.72 25.21
C ASP A 141 6.07 22.57 23.79
N ASP A 142 7.01 23.41 23.39
CA ASP A 142 7.60 23.35 22.05
C ASP A 142 8.31 22.02 21.75
N GLY A 143 8.85 21.38 22.81
CA GLY A 143 9.45 20.06 22.71
C GLY A 143 8.45 18.97 22.29
N ASP A 144 7.23 19.00 22.84
CA ASP A 144 6.17 18.07 22.47
C ASP A 144 5.73 18.24 21.01
N ILE A 145 5.64 19.50 20.55
CA ILE A 145 5.34 19.85 19.16
C ILE A 145 6.45 19.35 18.23
N HIS A 146 7.71 19.54 18.61
CA HIS A 146 8.84 19.09 17.79
C HIS A 146 8.87 17.58 17.65
N MET A 147 8.63 16.84 18.72
CA MET A 147 8.54 15.38 18.68
C MET A 147 7.40 14.90 17.77
N THR A 148 6.25 15.61 17.77
CA THR A 148 5.13 15.27 16.88
C THR A 148 5.49 15.51 15.42
N LEU A 149 6.17 16.60 15.09
CA LEU A 149 6.66 16.85 13.73
C LEU A 149 7.63 15.78 13.26
N GLU A 150 8.56 15.33 14.11
CA GLU A 150 9.48 14.23 13.79
C GLU A 150 8.74 12.90 13.58
N GLU A 151 7.66 12.64 14.31
CA GLU A 151 6.82 11.47 14.11
C GLU A 151 6.11 11.54 12.75
N LEU A 152 5.56 12.69 12.38
CA LEU A 152 4.91 12.91 11.09
C LEU A 152 5.89 12.75 9.93
N ASP A 153 7.11 13.29 10.04
CA ASP A 153 8.16 13.10 9.02
C ASP A 153 8.51 11.63 8.82
N ARG A 154 8.70 10.89 9.92
CA ARG A 154 8.96 9.45 9.85
C ARG A 154 7.80 8.69 9.21
N TYR A 155 6.58 9.14 9.47
CA TYR A 155 5.38 8.56 8.89
C TYR A 155 5.31 8.80 7.38
N LEU A 156 5.56 10.03 6.92
CA LEU A 156 5.61 10.38 5.50
C LEU A 156 6.67 9.57 4.75
N ILE A 157 7.90 9.52 5.26
CA ILE A 157 8.99 8.74 4.64
C ILE A 157 8.60 7.27 4.49
N LYS A 158 7.96 6.71 5.49
CA LYS A 158 7.57 5.30 5.48
C LYS A 158 6.42 5.03 4.50
N THR A 159 5.40 5.89 4.45
CA THR A 159 4.31 5.77 3.48
C THR A 159 4.79 5.92 2.04
N ASP A 160 5.74 6.84 1.78
CA ASP A 160 6.38 7.00 0.47
C ASP A 160 7.15 5.75 0.03
N ARG A 161 7.90 5.15 0.95
CA ARG A 161 8.62 3.91 0.68
C ARG A 161 7.67 2.76 0.34
N ILE A 162 6.55 2.67 1.05
CA ILE A 162 5.51 1.67 0.81
C ILE A 162 4.90 1.86 -0.58
N ALA A 163 4.44 3.08 -0.89
CA ALA A 163 3.86 3.40 -2.18
C ALA A 163 4.84 3.13 -3.34
N SER A 164 6.13 3.45 -3.15
CA SER A 164 7.18 3.17 -4.14
C SER A 164 7.39 1.67 -4.37
N ASN A 165 7.33 0.85 -3.32
CA ASN A 165 7.41 -0.59 -3.45
C ASN A 165 6.24 -1.15 -4.25
N TYR A 166 5.00 -0.76 -3.91
CA TYR A 166 3.81 -1.21 -4.63
C TYR A 166 3.78 -0.73 -6.09
N ARG A 167 4.27 0.48 -6.39
CA ARG A 167 4.41 0.94 -7.80
C ARG A 167 5.39 0.05 -8.56
N ARG A 168 6.52 -0.34 -7.96
CA ARG A 168 7.50 -1.24 -8.58
C ARG A 168 6.92 -2.63 -8.82
N ASP A 169 6.15 -3.16 -7.85
CA ASP A 169 5.46 -4.43 -7.99
C ASP A 169 4.44 -4.36 -9.14
N ALA A 170 3.67 -3.26 -9.25
CA ALA A 170 2.72 -3.05 -10.34
C ALA A 170 3.43 -2.96 -11.71
N GLU A 171 4.52 -2.20 -11.82
CA GLU A 171 5.31 -2.09 -13.05
C GLU A 171 5.83 -3.45 -13.50
N PHE A 172 6.34 -4.26 -12.58
CA PHE A 172 6.79 -5.63 -12.87
C PHE A 172 5.64 -6.50 -13.41
N LEU A 173 4.48 -6.47 -12.77
CA LEU A 173 3.31 -7.26 -13.19
C LEU A 173 2.75 -6.80 -14.54
N ILE A 174 2.70 -5.49 -14.79
CA ILE A 174 2.27 -4.92 -16.08
C ILE A 174 3.23 -5.36 -17.20
N ALA A 175 4.55 -5.25 -16.97
CA ALA A 175 5.54 -5.70 -17.93
C ALA A 175 5.37 -7.20 -18.24
N ARG A 176 5.06 -8.02 -17.24
CA ARG A 176 4.81 -9.46 -17.42
C ARG A 176 3.60 -9.73 -18.30
N LEU A 177 2.50 -8.96 -18.14
CA LEU A 177 1.32 -9.07 -19.01
C LEU A 177 1.61 -8.67 -20.46
N GLN A 178 2.50 -7.68 -20.67
CA GLN A 178 2.85 -7.19 -22.01
C GLN A 178 3.80 -8.12 -22.77
N MET A 179 4.70 -8.80 -22.06
CA MET A 179 5.69 -9.70 -22.70
C MET A 179 5.08 -10.98 -23.28
N LYS A 180 3.88 -11.34 -22.85
CA LYS A 180 3.19 -12.56 -23.29
C LYS A 180 2.01 -12.29 -24.23
N GLY A 181 1.71 -11.03 -24.58
CA GLY A 181 0.69 -10.63 -25.56
C GLY A 181 1.31 -10.33 -26.88
#